data_cfc682324828c54f4e581d68074bab44
#
_entry.id   cfc682324828c54f4e581d68074bab44
#
_cell.length_a   1.000
_cell.length_b   1.000
_cell.length_c   1.000
_cell.angle_alpha   90.00
_cell.angle_beta   90.00
_cell.angle_gamma   90.00
#
_symmetry.space_group_name_H-M   'P 1'
#
loop_
_entity.id
_entity.type
_entity.pdbx_description
1 polymer ?
#
loop_
_entity_poly.entity_id
_entity_poly.type
_entity_poly.pdbx_seq_one_letter_code
_entity_poly.pdbx_strand_id
1 'polypeptide(L)'
;RNAVSVVLQQNTLFSGSILDNLRWGNEKATLEECREACRIAQADDFIMEMPEQYQTKIEQGGTNVSGGQKQRICIARAMLKKPKILVLDDSTSACDTETDAKIRAAFRDQLSGMTKIIIAQRISSVKDCDRILVMDNGMVTGFGTHDELLRTNDLYQEISKIQNEDRGDFDKKGGKA
;
A
#
# COMPACT_ATOMS: atom_id res chain seq x y z
N ARG A 1 -15.83 -7.42 14.50
CA ARG A 1 -14.37 -7.23 14.46
C ARG A 1 -13.71 -7.72 13.14
N ASN A 2 -14.33 -8.63 12.39
CA ASN A 2 -13.74 -9.16 11.13
C ASN A 2 -14.05 -8.32 9.89
N ALA A 3 -14.81 -7.24 10.02
CA ALA A 3 -15.20 -6.43 8.87
C ALA A 3 -14.13 -5.41 8.44
N VAL A 4 -13.17 -5.09 9.31
CA VAL A 4 -12.15 -4.06 9.06
C VAL A 4 -10.76 -4.67 9.25
N SER A 5 -9.87 -4.40 8.30
CA SER A 5 -8.43 -4.62 8.42
C SER A 5 -7.68 -3.30 8.28
N VAL A 6 -6.61 -3.16 9.02
CA VAL A 6 -5.76 -1.95 9.01
C VAL A 6 -4.33 -2.37 8.74
N VAL A 7 -3.67 -1.68 7.83
CA VAL A 7 -2.22 -1.74 7.60
C VAL A 7 -1.65 -0.41 8.03
N LEU A 8 -0.85 -0.40 9.07
CA LEU A 8 -0.27 0.81 9.65
C LEU A 8 0.99 1.24 8.88
N GLN A 9 1.39 2.48 9.05
CA GLN A 9 2.65 3.01 8.52
C GLN A 9 3.86 2.22 9.03
N GLN A 10 3.90 1.90 10.33
CA GLN A 10 4.92 1.05 10.91
C GLN A 10 4.45 -0.41 10.92
N ASN A 11 4.95 -1.17 9.98
CA ASN A 11 4.61 -2.57 9.80
C ASN A 11 5.55 -3.49 10.58
N THR A 12 4.98 -4.48 11.27
CA THR A 12 5.74 -5.47 12.03
C THR A 12 5.49 -6.87 11.46
N LEU A 13 6.59 -7.59 11.21
CA LEU A 13 6.56 -9.02 10.98
C LEU A 13 7.06 -9.74 12.24
N PHE A 14 6.52 -10.92 12.47
CA PHE A 14 6.86 -11.77 13.60
C PHE A 14 7.89 -12.81 13.20
N SER A 15 8.68 -13.30 14.15
CA SER A 15 9.58 -14.43 13.93
C SER A 15 8.79 -15.66 13.48
N GLY A 16 9.29 -16.37 12.47
CA GLY A 16 8.63 -17.51 11.84
C GLY A 16 8.78 -17.42 10.31
N SER A 17 8.10 -18.29 9.57
CA SER A 17 8.13 -18.23 8.10
C SER A 17 7.31 -17.06 7.56
N ILE A 18 7.50 -16.71 6.28
CA ILE A 18 6.60 -15.78 5.57
C ILE A 18 5.17 -16.32 5.60
N LEU A 19 5.00 -17.64 5.40
CA LEU A 19 3.69 -18.28 5.44
C LEU A 19 3.02 -18.14 6.81
N ASP A 20 3.78 -18.30 7.91
CA ASP A 20 3.26 -18.08 9.27
C ASP A 20 2.80 -16.65 9.45
N ASN A 21 3.60 -15.66 8.99
CA ASN A 21 3.21 -14.25 9.03
C ASN A 21 1.93 -13.94 8.27
N LEU A 22 1.73 -14.55 7.11
CA LEU A 22 0.50 -14.39 6.33
C LEU A 22 -0.71 -15.01 7.05
N ARG A 23 -0.53 -16.18 7.67
CA ARG A 23 -1.58 -16.89 8.42
C ARG A 23 -2.04 -16.18 9.68
N TRP A 24 -1.32 -15.18 10.17
CA TRP A 24 -1.86 -14.25 11.17
C TRP A 24 -3.09 -13.47 10.66
N GLY A 25 -3.23 -13.34 9.34
CA GLY A 25 -4.45 -12.80 8.73
C GLY A 25 -5.61 -13.78 8.73
N ASN A 26 -5.32 -15.04 8.42
CA ASN A 26 -6.28 -16.17 8.45
C ASN A 26 -5.51 -17.47 8.66
N GLU A 27 -5.62 -18.03 9.87
CA GLU A 27 -4.91 -19.24 10.28
C GLU A 27 -5.19 -20.44 9.37
N LYS A 28 -6.38 -20.52 8.78
CA LYS A 28 -6.82 -21.61 7.90
C LYS A 28 -6.51 -21.37 6.44
N ALA A 29 -5.83 -20.28 6.10
CA ALA A 29 -5.52 -19.97 4.71
C ALA A 29 -4.62 -21.06 4.10
N THR A 30 -5.00 -21.51 2.93
CA THR A 30 -4.18 -22.42 2.11
C THR A 30 -2.96 -21.66 1.57
N LEU A 31 -1.95 -22.37 1.11
CA LEU A 31 -0.80 -21.75 0.45
C LEU A 31 -1.24 -20.94 -0.78
N GLU A 32 -2.20 -21.45 -1.56
CA GLU A 32 -2.67 -20.75 -2.76
C GLU A 32 -3.43 -19.48 -2.42
N GLU A 33 -4.26 -19.44 -1.37
CA GLU A 33 -4.88 -18.22 -0.89
C GLU A 33 -3.83 -17.19 -0.41
N CYS A 34 -2.77 -17.65 0.25
CA CYS A 34 -1.66 -16.79 0.65
C CYS A 34 -0.92 -16.22 -0.58
N ARG A 35 -0.67 -17.05 -1.59
CA ARG A 35 -0.04 -16.62 -2.85
C ARG A 35 -0.89 -15.60 -3.59
N GLU A 36 -2.21 -15.83 -3.70
CA GLU A 36 -3.11 -14.89 -4.36
C GLU A 36 -3.11 -13.52 -3.65
N ALA A 37 -3.19 -13.50 -2.32
CA ALA A 37 -3.06 -12.26 -1.56
C ALA A 37 -1.70 -11.57 -1.80
N CYS A 38 -0.62 -12.35 -1.93
CA CYS A 38 0.72 -11.83 -2.24
C CYS A 38 0.83 -11.30 -3.67
N ARG A 39 0.18 -11.92 -4.66
CA ARG A 39 0.13 -11.39 -6.05
C ARG A 39 -0.53 -10.02 -6.09
N ILE A 40 -1.67 -9.86 -5.42
CA ILE A 40 -2.37 -8.58 -5.32
C ILE A 40 -1.49 -7.53 -4.62
N ALA A 41 -0.77 -7.91 -3.57
CA ALA A 41 0.15 -7.04 -2.83
C ALA A 41 1.52 -6.88 -3.53
N GLN A 42 1.73 -7.44 -4.73
CA GLN A 42 3.01 -7.45 -5.45
C GLN A 42 4.15 -8.08 -4.63
N ALA A 43 3.85 -9.12 -3.86
CA ALA A 43 4.79 -9.80 -2.99
C ALA A 43 5.20 -11.19 -3.49
N ASP A 44 4.39 -11.88 -4.31
CA ASP A 44 4.64 -13.26 -4.72
C ASP A 44 5.98 -13.40 -5.46
N ASP A 45 6.29 -12.47 -6.38
CA ASP A 45 7.48 -12.56 -7.23
C ASP A 45 8.77 -12.60 -6.39
N PHE A 46 8.97 -11.59 -5.51
CA PHE A 46 10.19 -11.58 -4.68
C PHE A 46 10.24 -12.73 -3.68
N ILE A 47 9.08 -13.21 -3.20
CA ILE A 47 9.03 -14.38 -2.30
C ILE A 47 9.48 -15.62 -3.04
N MET A 48 9.03 -15.81 -4.29
CA MET A 48 9.40 -16.96 -5.11
C MET A 48 10.87 -16.97 -5.54
N GLU A 49 11.53 -15.79 -5.56
CA GLU A 49 12.98 -15.65 -5.79
C GLU A 49 13.81 -16.04 -4.56
N MET A 50 13.23 -16.07 -3.36
CA MET A 50 13.95 -16.48 -2.14
C MET A 50 14.23 -18.00 -2.14
N PRO A 51 15.36 -18.46 -1.61
CA PRO A 51 15.73 -19.89 -1.63
C PRO A 51 14.67 -20.81 -1.01
N GLU A 52 14.07 -20.40 0.11
CA GLU A 52 13.04 -21.16 0.83
C GLU A 52 11.61 -20.65 0.53
N GLN A 53 11.47 -19.71 -0.39
CA GLN A 53 10.19 -19.14 -0.82
C GLN A 53 9.30 -18.76 0.38
N TYR A 54 8.08 -19.26 0.46
CA TYR A 54 7.14 -19.00 1.57
C TYR A 54 7.58 -19.59 2.92
N GLN A 55 8.56 -20.50 2.92
CA GLN A 55 9.16 -21.05 4.14
C GLN A 55 10.34 -20.22 4.63
N THR A 56 10.75 -19.19 3.88
CA THR A 56 11.82 -18.27 4.28
C THR A 56 11.54 -17.71 5.67
N LYS A 57 12.48 -17.89 6.58
CA LYS A 57 12.37 -17.41 7.96
C LYS A 57 12.51 -15.90 8.03
N ILE A 58 11.58 -15.28 8.71
CA ILE A 58 11.62 -13.86 9.08
C ILE A 58 12.19 -13.73 10.47
N GLU A 59 13.18 -12.88 10.63
CA GLU A 59 13.74 -12.51 11.92
C GLU A 59 12.81 -11.58 12.68
N GLN A 60 13.02 -11.42 13.97
CA GLN A 60 12.20 -10.55 14.82
C GLN A 60 12.14 -9.12 14.25
N GLY A 61 10.93 -8.63 14.03
CA GLY A 61 10.70 -7.31 13.43
C GLY A 61 10.95 -7.24 11.92
N GLY A 62 11.30 -8.36 11.26
CA GLY A 62 11.56 -8.41 9.82
C GLY A 62 12.83 -7.67 9.40
N THR A 63 13.93 -7.84 10.17
CA THR A 63 15.21 -7.18 9.91
C THR A 63 15.91 -7.69 8.66
N ASN A 64 15.59 -8.90 8.23
CA ASN A 64 16.15 -9.56 7.04
C ASN A 64 15.34 -9.35 5.75
N VAL A 65 14.35 -8.46 5.76
CA VAL A 65 13.60 -8.05 4.56
C VAL A 65 13.57 -6.53 4.45
N SER A 66 13.49 -6.01 3.22
CA SER A 66 13.41 -4.57 2.98
C SER A 66 12.10 -3.97 3.53
N GLY A 67 12.07 -2.65 3.75
CA GLY A 67 10.86 -1.94 4.19
C GLY A 67 9.67 -2.16 3.24
N GLY A 68 9.91 -2.08 1.93
CA GLY A 68 8.87 -2.32 0.91
C GLY A 68 8.42 -3.79 0.86
N GLN A 69 9.31 -4.76 1.04
CA GLN A 69 8.94 -6.17 1.15
C GLN A 69 8.07 -6.42 2.39
N LYS A 70 8.46 -5.86 3.53
CA LYS A 70 7.70 -5.92 4.78
C LYS A 70 6.29 -5.35 4.62
N GLN A 71 6.17 -4.18 4.01
CA GLN A 71 4.86 -3.55 3.75
C GLN A 71 3.97 -4.43 2.89
N ARG A 72 4.49 -4.97 1.79
CA ARG A 72 3.74 -5.85 0.88
C ARG A 72 3.26 -7.14 1.56
N ILE A 73 4.07 -7.77 2.40
CA ILE A 73 3.65 -8.93 3.20
C ILE A 73 2.54 -8.54 4.18
N CYS A 74 2.62 -7.38 4.83
CA CYS A 74 1.59 -6.90 5.76
C CYS A 74 0.28 -6.56 5.06
N ILE A 75 0.33 -6.01 3.83
CA ILE A 75 -0.86 -5.81 2.99
C ILE A 75 -1.51 -7.16 2.65
N ALA A 76 -0.74 -8.14 2.17
CA ALA A 76 -1.25 -9.48 1.87
C ALA A 76 -1.90 -10.14 3.11
N ARG A 77 -1.24 -10.04 4.28
CA ARG A 77 -1.78 -10.51 5.55
C ARG A 77 -3.13 -9.87 5.90
N ALA A 78 -3.27 -8.55 5.69
CA ALA A 78 -4.52 -7.84 5.97
C ALA A 78 -5.66 -8.28 5.03
N MET A 79 -5.35 -8.60 3.77
CA MET A 79 -6.30 -9.05 2.77
C MET A 79 -6.81 -10.48 3.02
N LEU A 80 -5.99 -11.35 3.59
CA LEU A 80 -6.38 -12.72 3.95
C LEU A 80 -7.54 -12.79 4.96
N LYS A 81 -7.79 -11.71 5.70
CA LYS A 81 -9.00 -11.58 6.55
C LYS A 81 -10.28 -11.40 5.75
N LYS A 82 -10.19 -11.17 4.42
CA LYS A 82 -11.32 -10.85 3.54
C LYS A 82 -12.21 -9.75 4.14
N PRO A 83 -11.63 -8.59 4.52
CA PRO A 83 -12.36 -7.53 5.20
C PRO A 83 -13.36 -6.87 4.24
N LYS A 84 -14.41 -6.23 4.79
CA LYS A 84 -15.30 -5.34 4.03
C LYS A 84 -14.68 -3.95 3.85
N ILE A 85 -13.84 -3.53 4.79
CA ILE A 85 -13.14 -2.24 4.80
C ILE A 85 -11.65 -2.50 5.04
N LEU A 86 -10.82 -2.05 4.13
CA LEU A 86 -9.37 -2.06 4.25
C LEU A 86 -8.86 -0.64 4.45
N VAL A 87 -8.19 -0.38 5.57
CA VAL A 87 -7.53 0.89 5.87
C VAL A 87 -6.04 0.75 5.63
N LEU A 88 -5.47 1.63 4.83
CA LEU A 88 -4.06 1.67 4.46
C LEU A 88 -3.49 3.02 4.92
N ASP A 89 -2.76 3.01 6.04
CA ASP A 89 -2.17 4.21 6.63
C ASP A 89 -0.71 4.35 6.16
N ASP A 90 -0.49 5.16 5.11
CA ASP A 90 0.79 5.38 4.43
C ASP A 90 1.57 4.07 4.15
N SER A 91 0.82 3.00 3.92
CA SER A 91 1.31 1.62 3.93
C SER A 91 2.09 1.22 2.68
N THR A 92 2.23 2.12 1.69
CA THR A 92 3.04 1.92 0.48
C THR A 92 4.20 2.91 0.39
N SER A 93 4.43 3.72 1.42
CA SER A 93 5.48 4.77 1.43
C SER A 93 6.90 4.25 1.25
N ALA A 94 7.19 3.03 1.70
CA ALA A 94 8.48 2.36 1.49
C ALA A 94 8.56 1.55 0.18
N CYS A 95 7.49 1.49 -0.61
CA CYS A 95 7.50 0.92 -1.95
C CYS A 95 7.97 1.98 -2.97
N ASP A 96 8.62 1.51 -4.02
CA ASP A 96 8.90 2.37 -5.18
C ASP A 96 7.60 2.75 -5.89
N THR A 97 7.65 3.80 -6.73
CA THR A 97 6.48 4.36 -7.39
C THR A 97 5.77 3.36 -8.33
N GLU A 98 6.54 2.49 -8.99
CA GLU A 98 5.99 1.49 -9.91
C GLU A 98 5.23 0.40 -9.14
N THR A 99 5.83 -0.13 -8.08
CA THR A 99 5.20 -1.12 -7.20
C THR A 99 3.93 -0.57 -6.54
N ASP A 100 3.96 0.68 -6.04
CA ASP A 100 2.79 1.34 -5.47
C ASP A 100 1.66 1.47 -6.51
N ALA A 101 1.98 1.86 -7.75
CA ALA A 101 0.99 1.94 -8.83
C ALA A 101 0.37 0.57 -9.16
N LYS A 102 1.17 -0.50 -9.21
CA LYS A 102 0.70 -1.87 -9.44
C LYS A 102 -0.23 -2.36 -8.32
N ILE A 103 0.11 -2.10 -7.06
CA ILE A 103 -0.75 -2.43 -5.91
C ILE A 103 -2.10 -1.72 -6.03
N ARG A 104 -2.11 -0.43 -6.34
CA ARG A 104 -3.35 0.36 -6.50
C ARG A 104 -4.20 -0.13 -7.67
N ALA A 105 -3.57 -0.47 -8.80
CA ALA A 105 -4.28 -1.07 -9.93
C ALA A 105 -4.92 -2.41 -9.53
N ALA A 106 -4.18 -3.30 -8.87
CA ALA A 106 -4.72 -4.55 -8.38
C ALA A 106 -5.89 -4.36 -7.39
N PHE A 107 -5.80 -3.37 -6.51
CA PHE A 107 -6.89 -3.03 -5.59
C PHE A 107 -8.16 -2.56 -6.30
N ARG A 108 -8.02 -1.79 -7.40
CA ARG A 108 -9.15 -1.33 -8.19
C ARG A 108 -9.79 -2.48 -8.93
N ASP A 109 -8.98 -3.29 -9.59
CA ASP A 109 -9.46 -4.28 -10.55
C ASP A 109 -9.95 -5.57 -9.88
N GLN A 110 -9.31 -5.99 -8.77
CA GLN A 110 -9.58 -7.28 -8.13
C GLN A 110 -10.35 -7.18 -6.82
N LEU A 111 -10.43 -5.98 -6.21
CA LEU A 111 -11.09 -5.76 -4.92
C LEU A 111 -12.25 -4.76 -5.03
N SER A 112 -13.04 -4.84 -6.09
CA SER A 112 -14.13 -3.90 -6.38
C SER A 112 -15.25 -3.91 -5.33
N GLY A 113 -15.48 -5.04 -4.64
CA GLY A 113 -16.50 -5.17 -3.58
C GLY A 113 -16.04 -4.71 -2.18
N MET A 114 -14.82 -4.17 -2.04
CA MET A 114 -14.23 -3.78 -0.77
C MET A 114 -14.10 -2.26 -0.69
N THR A 115 -14.53 -1.66 0.42
CA THR A 115 -14.23 -0.25 0.70
C THR A 115 -12.76 -0.11 1.11
N LYS A 116 -12.03 0.78 0.44
CA LYS A 116 -10.62 1.06 0.72
C LYS A 116 -10.49 2.50 1.21
N ILE A 117 -9.87 2.69 2.38
CA ILE A 117 -9.54 4.00 2.93
C ILE A 117 -8.02 4.12 2.88
N ILE A 118 -7.52 5.01 2.04
CA ILE A 118 -6.08 5.21 1.83
C ILE A 118 -5.71 6.55 2.47
N ILE A 119 -4.85 6.50 3.47
CA ILE A 119 -4.23 7.68 4.07
C ILE A 119 -2.85 7.80 3.43
N ALA A 120 -2.58 8.90 2.76
CA ALA A 120 -1.32 9.11 2.06
C ALA A 120 -0.93 10.58 2.05
N GLN A 121 0.37 10.82 2.01
CA GLN A 121 0.95 12.15 1.87
C GLN A 121 1.17 12.51 0.40
N ARG A 122 1.23 11.51 -0.49
CA ARG A 122 1.45 11.72 -1.93
C ARG A 122 0.12 11.75 -2.67
N ILE A 123 -0.12 12.83 -3.43
CA ILE A 123 -1.30 12.95 -4.30
C ILE A 123 -1.35 11.79 -5.31
N SER A 124 -0.19 11.37 -5.84
CA SER A 124 -0.12 10.23 -6.76
C SER A 124 -0.71 8.93 -6.20
N SER A 125 -0.74 8.77 -4.88
CA SER A 125 -1.32 7.59 -4.23
C SER A 125 -2.85 7.63 -4.10
N VAL A 126 -3.46 8.81 -4.22
CA VAL A 126 -4.91 9.00 -4.02
C VAL A 126 -5.66 9.58 -5.22
N LYS A 127 -4.96 10.08 -6.24
CA LYS A 127 -5.57 10.77 -7.40
C LYS A 127 -6.62 9.93 -8.15
N ASP A 128 -6.45 8.60 -8.15
CA ASP A 128 -7.33 7.66 -8.82
C ASP A 128 -8.44 7.10 -7.89
N CYS A 129 -8.57 7.63 -6.67
CA CYS A 129 -9.64 7.26 -5.74
C CYS A 129 -10.98 7.87 -6.16
N ASP A 130 -12.09 7.20 -5.83
CA ASP A 130 -13.45 7.69 -6.10
C ASP A 130 -13.74 9.02 -5.42
N ARG A 131 -13.20 9.21 -4.21
CA ARG A 131 -13.29 10.44 -3.42
C ARG A 131 -12.02 10.66 -2.62
N ILE A 132 -11.64 11.92 -2.48
CA ILE A 132 -10.51 12.37 -1.69
C ILE A 132 -11.03 13.34 -0.64
N LEU A 133 -10.61 13.14 0.59
CA LEU A 133 -10.89 14.01 1.72
C LEU A 133 -9.60 14.74 2.08
N VAL A 134 -9.63 16.07 2.00
CA VAL A 134 -8.48 16.92 2.37
C VAL A 134 -8.67 17.38 3.80
N MET A 135 -7.66 17.18 4.62
CA MET A 135 -7.68 17.57 6.04
C MET A 135 -6.53 18.54 6.32
N ASP A 136 -6.81 19.56 7.10
CA ASP A 136 -5.83 20.49 7.64
C ASP A 136 -6.18 20.84 9.08
N ASN A 137 -5.19 20.81 9.97
CA ASN A 137 -5.34 21.11 11.40
C ASN A 137 -6.54 20.41 12.08
N GLY A 138 -6.79 19.14 11.70
CA GLY A 138 -7.88 18.33 12.25
C GLY A 138 -9.27 18.63 11.66
N MET A 139 -9.37 19.53 10.69
CA MET A 139 -10.61 19.89 10.01
C MET A 139 -10.62 19.42 8.56
N VAL A 140 -11.81 19.06 8.06
CA VAL A 140 -12.01 18.76 6.64
C VAL A 140 -12.10 20.07 5.88
N THR A 141 -11.16 20.28 4.95
CA THR A 141 -11.09 21.48 4.10
C THR A 141 -11.56 21.23 2.67
N GLY A 142 -11.65 19.95 2.26
CA GLY A 142 -12.12 19.58 0.93
C GLY A 142 -12.61 18.14 0.86
N PHE A 143 -13.60 17.89 -0.02
CA PHE A 143 -14.09 16.55 -0.32
C PHE A 143 -14.55 16.50 -1.78
N GLY A 144 -13.95 15.64 -2.58
CA GLY A 144 -14.28 15.53 -4.00
C GLY A 144 -13.37 14.55 -4.75
N THR A 145 -13.45 14.56 -6.07
CA THR A 145 -12.50 13.88 -6.96
C THR A 145 -11.21 14.70 -7.08
N HIS A 146 -10.17 14.08 -7.64
CA HIS A 146 -8.91 14.77 -7.94
C HIS A 146 -9.14 16.07 -8.74
N ASP A 147 -9.89 16.00 -9.83
CA ASP A 147 -10.14 17.14 -10.72
C ASP A 147 -11.01 18.23 -10.08
N GLU A 148 -11.97 17.85 -9.22
CA GLU A 148 -12.76 18.79 -8.45
C GLU A 148 -11.89 19.56 -7.45
N LEU A 149 -11.05 18.86 -6.70
CA LEU A 149 -10.16 19.47 -5.71
C LEU A 149 -9.08 20.34 -6.34
N LEU A 150 -8.56 19.98 -7.50
CA LEU A 150 -7.64 20.84 -8.25
C LEU A 150 -8.27 22.18 -8.67
N ARG A 151 -9.62 22.28 -8.74
CA ARG A 151 -10.33 23.52 -9.10
C ARG A 151 -10.83 24.30 -7.90
N THR A 152 -11.08 23.63 -6.76
CA THR A 152 -11.86 24.21 -5.66
C THR A 152 -11.14 24.26 -4.33
N ASN A 153 -9.96 23.63 -4.19
CA ASN A 153 -9.25 23.55 -2.92
C ASN A 153 -7.79 24.04 -3.07
N ASP A 154 -7.51 25.21 -2.53
CA ASP A 154 -6.21 25.88 -2.64
C ASP A 154 -5.08 25.04 -2.03
N LEU A 155 -5.30 24.41 -0.88
CA LEU A 155 -4.31 23.55 -0.22
C LEU A 155 -3.96 22.34 -1.10
N TYR A 156 -4.98 21.71 -1.71
CA TYR A 156 -4.77 20.56 -2.59
C TYR A 156 -4.00 20.95 -3.86
N GLN A 157 -4.29 22.11 -4.42
CA GLN A 157 -3.56 22.68 -5.57
C GLN A 157 -2.09 22.91 -5.23
N GLU A 158 -1.82 23.54 -4.07
CA GLU A 158 -0.46 23.85 -3.61
C GLU A 158 0.36 22.56 -3.44
N ILE A 159 -0.19 21.55 -2.73
CA ILE A 159 0.46 20.25 -2.54
C ILE A 159 0.73 19.58 -3.91
N SER A 160 -0.24 19.63 -4.82
CA SER A 160 -0.11 19.05 -6.16
C SER A 160 1.01 19.70 -6.96
N LYS A 161 1.11 21.03 -6.89
CA LYS A 161 2.15 21.80 -7.57
C LYS A 161 3.54 21.45 -7.05
N ILE A 162 3.74 21.48 -5.75
CA ILE A 162 5.02 21.14 -5.09
C ILE A 162 5.46 19.72 -5.49
N GLN A 163 4.57 18.73 -5.41
CA GLN A 163 4.92 17.34 -5.72
C GLN A 163 5.16 17.08 -7.21
N ASN A 164 4.66 17.91 -8.10
CA ASN A 164 4.93 17.82 -9.53
C ASN A 164 6.25 18.52 -9.92
N GLU A 165 6.61 19.62 -9.25
CA GLU A 165 7.88 20.34 -9.46
C GLU A 165 9.07 19.47 -9.03
N ASP A 166 8.98 18.79 -7.87
CA ASP A 166 10.02 17.86 -7.39
C ASP A 166 10.28 16.71 -8.38
N ARG A 167 9.26 16.23 -9.11
CA ARG A 167 9.43 15.20 -10.15
C ARG A 167 10.13 15.73 -11.40
N GLY A 168 9.86 16.96 -11.80
CA GLY A 168 10.45 17.57 -12.99
C GLY A 168 11.96 17.85 -12.86
N ASP A 169 12.49 18.02 -11.67
CA ASP A 169 13.91 18.24 -11.41
C ASP A 169 14.74 16.93 -11.41
N PHE A 170 14.14 15.79 -11.09
CA PHE A 170 14.83 14.49 -11.16
C PHE A 170 15.01 14.03 -12.62
N ASP A 171 14.02 14.23 -13.49
CA ASP A 171 14.11 13.87 -14.92
C ASP A 171 15.14 14.71 -15.69
N LYS A 172 15.41 15.95 -15.26
CA LYS A 172 16.43 16.82 -15.87
C LYS A 172 17.86 16.50 -15.47
N LYS A 173 18.08 15.83 -14.33
CA LYS A 173 19.42 15.44 -13.84
C LYS A 173 19.89 14.07 -14.33
N GLY A 174 19.00 13.21 -14.83
CA GLY A 174 19.31 11.88 -15.36
C GLY A 174 19.74 11.85 -16.84
N GLY A 175 19.76 12.97 -17.53
CA GLY A 175 20.02 13.07 -18.98
C GLY A 175 21.41 13.55 -19.37
N LYS A 176 22.42 13.43 -18.51
CA LYS A 176 23.83 13.72 -18.86
C LYS A 176 24.76 12.68 -18.21
N ALA A 177 24.95 11.58 -18.89
CA ALA A 177 26.15 10.74 -18.84
C ALA A 177 26.22 9.92 -20.14
#